data_fb0a151b652887941714fabfc1c9a962
#
_entry.id   fb0a151b652887941714fabfc1c9a962
#
_cell.length_a   1.000
_cell.length_b   1.000
_cell.length_c   1.000
_cell.angle_alpha   90.00
_cell.angle_beta   90.00
_cell.angle_gamma   90.00
#
_symmetry.space_group_name_H-M   'P 1'
#
loop_
_entity.id
_entity.type
_entity.pdbx_description
1 polymer ?
#
loop_
_entity_poly.entity_id
_entity_poly.type
_entity_poly.pdbx_seq_one_letter_code
_entity_poly.pdbx_strand_id
1 'polypeptide(L)'
;MIEIGSYRLPNSVALAPMAGVTDLPFRRLCSQFGAGLVVSEMISSNPRLRHSPKTQWRSQHDHEIAPRSVQIAGSEPLQMAAAARYNVERGAQIIDINMGCPAKKVCRKAAGSALLADEARVKSILLAVIDAVDVPVTLKIRTGSAPGARNG
;
A
#
# COMPACT_ATOMS: atom_id res chain seq x y z
N MET A 1 16.64 15.21 -2.66
CA MET A 1 16.30 14.04 -3.49
C MET A 1 15.72 12.99 -2.55
N ILE A 2 14.61 12.35 -2.89
CA ILE A 2 13.94 11.36 -2.02
C ILE A 2 14.44 9.97 -2.38
N GLU A 3 14.78 9.17 -1.37
CA GLU A 3 15.18 7.77 -1.51
C GLU A 3 14.24 6.87 -0.69
N ILE A 4 13.84 5.74 -1.28
CA ILE A 4 13.04 4.70 -0.63
C ILE A 4 13.82 3.39 -0.78
N GLY A 5 14.51 2.97 0.27
CA GLY A 5 15.47 1.88 0.18
C GLY A 5 16.56 2.19 -0.84
N SER A 6 16.74 1.31 -1.83
CA SER A 6 17.68 1.49 -2.93
C SER A 6 17.15 2.35 -4.09
N TYR A 7 15.90 2.78 -4.04
CA TYR A 7 15.28 3.53 -5.14
C TYR A 7 15.41 5.03 -4.91
N ARG A 8 16.04 5.70 -5.87
CA ARG A 8 16.13 7.16 -5.93
C ARG A 8 15.02 7.69 -6.83
N LEU A 9 14.12 8.49 -6.26
CA LEU A 9 13.01 9.08 -7.01
C LEU A 9 13.48 10.30 -7.80
N PRO A 10 12.98 10.50 -9.04
CA PRO A 10 13.37 11.64 -9.88
C PRO A 10 12.94 12.99 -9.31
N ASN A 11 11.89 13.00 -8.49
CA ASN A 11 11.37 14.19 -7.80
C ASN A 11 10.52 13.80 -6.58
N SER A 12 9.96 14.79 -5.89
CA SER A 12 9.14 14.60 -4.68
C SER A 12 7.63 14.48 -4.94
N VAL A 13 7.20 14.36 -6.19
CA VAL A 13 5.78 14.23 -6.53
C VAL A 13 5.39 12.77 -6.54
N ALA A 14 4.46 12.39 -5.68
CA ALA A 14 3.92 11.02 -5.63
C ALA A 14 2.42 11.03 -5.91
N LEU A 15 1.98 10.12 -6.79
CA LEU A 15 0.56 9.82 -6.98
C LEU A 15 0.09 8.93 -5.84
N ALA A 16 -0.80 9.47 -5.00
CA ALA A 16 -1.39 8.72 -3.90
C ALA A 16 -2.31 7.59 -4.40
N PRO A 17 -2.37 6.45 -3.70
CA PRO A 17 -3.31 5.38 -4.03
C PRO A 17 -4.76 5.82 -3.78
N MET A 18 -5.59 5.76 -4.80
CA MET A 18 -7.01 6.15 -4.75
C MET A 18 -7.87 5.05 -5.37
N ALA A 19 -8.69 4.39 -4.53
CA ALA A 19 -9.55 3.29 -4.96
C ALA A 19 -10.55 3.73 -6.05
N GLY A 20 -10.55 3.05 -7.20
CA GLY A 20 -11.37 3.37 -8.35
C GLY A 20 -10.80 4.48 -9.24
N VAL A 21 -9.59 4.96 -8.97
CA VAL A 21 -8.95 6.04 -9.74
C VAL A 21 -7.55 5.63 -10.21
N THR A 22 -6.70 5.15 -9.32
CA THR A 22 -5.29 4.84 -9.64
C THR A 22 -5.12 3.44 -10.19
N ASP A 23 -5.88 3.10 -11.23
CA ASP A 23 -5.67 1.91 -12.04
C ASP A 23 -4.37 2.03 -12.87
N LEU A 24 -3.96 0.95 -13.51
CA LEU A 24 -2.71 0.94 -14.27
C LEU A 24 -2.65 1.99 -15.39
N PRO A 25 -3.69 2.21 -16.22
CA PRO A 25 -3.67 3.27 -17.23
C PRO A 25 -3.45 4.66 -16.64
N PHE A 26 -4.14 4.98 -15.55
CA PHE A 26 -4.01 6.29 -14.91
C PHE A 26 -2.62 6.48 -14.26
N ARG A 27 -2.07 5.46 -13.62
CA ARG A 27 -0.70 5.52 -13.07
C ARG A 27 0.35 5.75 -14.15
N ARG A 28 0.22 5.06 -15.30
CA ARG A 28 1.10 5.27 -16.46
C ARG A 28 1.02 6.71 -16.97
N LEU A 29 -0.18 7.25 -17.11
CA LEU A 29 -0.38 8.64 -17.52
C LEU A 29 0.30 9.61 -16.56
N CYS A 30 0.09 9.46 -15.26
CA CYS A 30 0.73 10.30 -14.25
C CYS A 30 2.27 10.20 -14.28
N SER A 31 2.83 9.01 -14.51
CA SER A 31 4.26 8.83 -14.69
C SER A 31 4.78 9.55 -15.92
N GLN A 32 4.05 9.52 -17.04
CA GLN A 32 4.41 10.26 -18.26
C GLN A 32 4.40 11.78 -18.04
N PHE A 33 3.50 12.28 -17.17
CA PHE A 33 3.47 13.67 -16.74
C PHE A 33 4.44 14.01 -15.61
N GLY A 34 5.34 13.10 -15.25
CA GLY A 34 6.46 13.37 -14.36
C GLY A 34 6.23 13.03 -12.88
N ALA A 35 5.21 12.25 -12.52
CA ALA A 35 5.12 11.73 -11.16
C ALA A 35 6.34 10.86 -10.85
N GLY A 36 7.07 11.19 -9.78
CA GLY A 36 8.27 10.48 -9.36
C GLY A 36 8.01 9.12 -8.72
N LEU A 37 6.82 8.93 -8.17
CA LEU A 37 6.33 7.66 -7.64
C LEU A 37 4.83 7.53 -7.93
N VAL A 38 4.41 6.34 -8.32
CA VAL A 38 2.98 6.00 -8.43
C VAL A 38 2.70 4.75 -7.59
N VAL A 39 1.57 4.75 -6.88
CA VAL A 39 1.20 3.65 -5.98
C VAL A 39 -0.12 3.03 -6.46
N SER A 40 -0.18 1.69 -6.49
CA SER A 40 -1.38 0.97 -6.91
C SER A 40 -2.59 1.25 -6.02
N GLU A 41 -3.79 0.96 -6.50
CA GLU A 41 -4.95 0.88 -5.62
C GLU A 41 -4.71 -0.16 -4.52
N MET A 42 -5.31 0.05 -3.33
CA MET A 42 -5.18 -0.91 -2.24
C MET A 42 -5.75 -2.29 -2.61
N ILE A 43 -4.98 -3.33 -2.30
CA ILE A 43 -5.31 -4.74 -2.47
C ILE A 43 -5.59 -5.34 -1.10
N SER A 44 -6.68 -6.12 -0.98
CA SER A 44 -6.99 -6.79 0.29
C SER A 44 -5.98 -7.89 0.61
N SER A 45 -5.52 -7.95 1.86
CA SER A 45 -4.68 -9.06 2.36
C SER A 45 -5.42 -10.38 2.54
N ASN A 46 -6.77 -10.37 2.45
CA ASN A 46 -7.57 -11.58 2.59
C ASN A 46 -7.28 -12.59 1.45
N PRO A 47 -6.76 -13.78 1.76
CA PRO A 47 -6.35 -14.76 0.74
C PRO A 47 -7.52 -15.23 -0.14
N ARG A 48 -8.75 -15.23 0.38
CA ARG A 48 -9.96 -15.61 -0.39
C ARG A 48 -10.27 -14.63 -1.54
N LEU A 49 -9.77 -13.39 -1.46
CA LEU A 49 -9.99 -12.36 -2.47
C LEU A 49 -8.83 -12.28 -3.48
N ARG A 50 -7.74 -13.01 -3.26
CA ARG A 50 -6.51 -12.96 -4.07
C ARG A 50 -6.75 -13.16 -5.56
N HIS A 51 -7.60 -14.12 -5.91
CA HIS A 51 -7.91 -14.48 -7.29
C HIS A 51 -9.19 -13.84 -7.82
N SER A 52 -9.79 -12.89 -7.07
CA SER A 52 -10.95 -12.15 -7.59
C SER A 52 -10.54 -11.27 -8.78
N PRO A 53 -11.41 -11.08 -9.80
CA PRO A 53 -11.11 -10.22 -10.95
C PRO A 53 -10.66 -8.81 -10.53
N LYS A 54 -11.31 -8.27 -9.50
CA LYS A 54 -10.98 -6.95 -8.96
C LYS A 54 -9.57 -6.87 -8.36
N THR A 55 -9.15 -7.92 -7.64
CA THR A 55 -7.79 -7.99 -7.07
C THR A 55 -6.76 -8.13 -8.19
N GLN A 56 -7.02 -9.01 -9.16
CA GLN A 56 -6.14 -9.20 -10.31
C GLN A 56 -5.96 -7.89 -11.09
N TRP A 57 -7.04 -7.18 -11.37
CA TRP A 57 -6.99 -5.87 -12.03
C TRP A 57 -6.15 -4.84 -11.26
N ARG A 58 -6.34 -4.74 -9.94
CA ARG A 58 -5.62 -3.80 -9.09
C ARG A 58 -4.15 -4.13 -8.90
N SER A 59 -3.79 -5.41 -8.99
CA SER A 59 -2.41 -5.88 -8.85
C SER A 59 -1.60 -5.84 -10.15
N GLN A 60 -2.21 -5.39 -11.25
CA GLN A 60 -1.50 -5.23 -12.52
C GLN A 60 -0.49 -4.08 -12.41
N HIS A 61 0.73 -4.37 -12.86
CA HIS A 61 1.82 -3.40 -12.98
C HIS A 61 2.71 -3.70 -14.20
N ASP A 62 2.14 -4.39 -15.19
CA ASP A 62 2.82 -4.71 -16.44
C ASP A 62 3.26 -3.43 -17.15
N HIS A 63 4.54 -3.37 -17.55
CA HIS A 63 5.15 -2.19 -18.18
C HIS A 63 5.03 -0.89 -17.36
N GLU A 64 4.79 -0.97 -16.07
CA GLU A 64 4.86 0.18 -15.16
C GLU A 64 6.32 0.57 -14.92
N ILE A 65 6.59 1.89 -14.83
CA ILE A 65 7.93 2.40 -14.56
C ILE A 65 8.33 2.03 -13.12
N ALA A 66 9.57 1.59 -12.95
CA ALA A 66 10.13 1.31 -11.63
C ALA A 66 10.35 2.62 -10.82
N PRO A 67 10.19 2.55 -9.48
CA PRO A 67 9.83 1.39 -8.69
C PRO A 67 8.32 1.12 -8.66
N ARG A 68 7.93 -0.14 -8.85
CA ARG A 68 6.54 -0.60 -8.76
C ARG A 68 6.10 -0.70 -7.32
N SER A 69 5.30 0.25 -6.87
CA SER A 69 4.78 0.31 -5.48
C SER A 69 3.36 -0.25 -5.42
N VAL A 70 3.19 -1.32 -4.64
CA VAL A 70 1.91 -2.03 -4.48
C VAL A 70 1.38 -1.82 -3.06
N GLN A 71 0.17 -1.24 -2.95
CA GLN A 71 -0.47 -1.01 -1.66
C GLN A 71 -1.34 -2.19 -1.23
N ILE A 72 -1.12 -2.68 -0.01
CA ILE A 72 -1.92 -3.72 0.64
C ILE A 72 -2.70 -3.17 1.82
N ALA A 73 -3.88 -3.75 2.11
CA ALA A 73 -4.75 -3.35 3.20
C ALA A 73 -5.33 -4.57 3.93
N GLY A 74 -5.27 -4.53 5.24
CA GLY A 74 -5.77 -5.58 6.13
C GLY A 74 -5.50 -5.26 7.58
N SER A 75 -5.89 -6.15 8.48
CA SER A 75 -5.72 -6.00 9.93
C SER A 75 -5.03 -7.19 10.60
N GLU A 76 -4.83 -8.30 9.87
CA GLU A 76 -4.20 -9.50 10.41
C GLU A 76 -2.73 -9.60 9.99
N PRO A 77 -1.76 -9.58 10.93
CA PRO A 77 -0.33 -9.54 10.62
C PRO A 77 0.12 -10.66 9.66
N LEU A 78 -0.28 -11.90 9.91
CA LEU A 78 0.09 -13.04 9.06
C LEU A 78 -0.49 -12.95 7.65
N GLN A 79 -1.73 -12.45 7.51
CA GLN A 79 -2.32 -12.24 6.18
C GLN A 79 -1.64 -11.09 5.44
N MET A 80 -1.25 -10.03 6.15
CA MET A 80 -0.51 -8.91 5.58
C MET A 80 0.88 -9.36 5.09
N ALA A 81 1.60 -10.12 5.89
CA ALA A 81 2.88 -10.72 5.51
C ALA A 81 2.75 -11.63 4.26
N ALA A 82 1.72 -12.49 4.23
CA ALA A 82 1.47 -13.36 3.09
C ALA A 82 1.09 -12.58 1.82
N ALA A 83 0.33 -11.47 1.97
CA ALA A 83 -0.01 -10.59 0.86
C ALA A 83 1.21 -9.84 0.33
N ALA A 84 2.11 -9.41 1.21
CA ALA A 84 3.37 -8.76 0.83
C ALA A 84 4.23 -9.70 -0.01
N ARG A 85 4.53 -10.92 0.48
CA ARG A 85 5.29 -11.93 -0.27
C ARG A 85 4.68 -12.19 -1.65
N TYR A 86 3.38 -12.44 -1.69
CA TYR A 86 2.67 -12.72 -2.95
C TYR A 86 2.84 -11.60 -3.98
N ASN A 87 2.78 -10.33 -3.55
CA ASN A 87 2.94 -9.21 -4.48
C ASN A 87 4.42 -9.01 -4.89
N VAL A 88 5.38 -9.26 -4.00
CA VAL A 88 6.82 -9.23 -4.34
C VAL A 88 7.16 -10.32 -5.38
N GLU A 89 6.68 -11.55 -5.21
CA GLU A 89 6.82 -12.63 -6.18
C GLU A 89 6.26 -12.28 -7.57
N ARG A 90 5.29 -11.37 -7.62
CA ARG A 90 4.68 -10.84 -8.85
C ARG A 90 5.32 -9.55 -9.37
N GLY A 91 6.44 -9.14 -8.78
CA GLY A 91 7.25 -8.02 -9.27
C GLY A 91 7.03 -6.69 -8.56
N ALA A 92 6.35 -6.63 -7.42
CA ALA A 92 6.34 -5.43 -6.59
C ALA A 92 7.75 -5.15 -6.06
N GLN A 93 8.17 -3.90 -6.13
CA GLN A 93 9.48 -3.42 -5.72
C GLN A 93 9.43 -2.59 -4.43
N ILE A 94 8.24 -2.13 -4.07
CA ILE A 94 7.91 -1.49 -2.79
C ILE A 94 6.57 -2.05 -2.34
N ILE A 95 6.46 -2.42 -1.08
CA ILE A 95 5.18 -2.73 -0.45
C ILE A 95 4.75 -1.52 0.37
N ASP A 96 3.59 -0.96 0.03
CA ASP A 96 2.97 0.13 0.77
C ASP A 96 1.80 -0.40 1.62
N ILE A 97 1.74 0.00 2.89
CA ILE A 97 0.68 -0.44 3.81
C ILE A 97 -0.35 0.67 3.99
N ASN A 98 -1.63 0.35 3.75
CA ASN A 98 -2.72 1.30 3.96
C ASN A 98 -3.19 1.32 5.42
N MET A 99 -2.95 2.43 6.10
CA MET A 99 -3.52 2.75 7.42
C MET A 99 -4.17 4.15 7.42
N GLY A 100 -4.67 4.59 6.26
CA GLY A 100 -5.27 5.91 6.10
C GLY A 100 -6.70 5.91 5.52
N CYS A 101 -7.17 4.81 4.93
CA CYS A 101 -8.49 4.75 4.31
C CYS A 101 -9.62 4.86 5.35
N PRO A 102 -10.53 5.88 5.24
CA PRO A 102 -11.62 6.08 6.20
C PRO A 102 -12.92 5.38 5.77
N ALA A 103 -12.89 4.63 4.66
CA ALA A 103 -14.10 3.99 4.14
C ALA A 103 -14.71 3.03 5.15
N LYS A 104 -16.01 3.19 5.44
CA LYS A 104 -16.74 2.36 6.42
C LYS A 104 -16.54 0.86 6.23
N LYS A 105 -16.50 0.39 4.97
CA LYS A 105 -16.28 -1.02 4.64
C LYS A 105 -14.88 -1.52 5.04
N VAL A 106 -13.87 -0.65 5.02
CA VAL A 106 -12.50 -0.97 5.42
C VAL A 106 -12.39 -0.90 6.95
N CYS A 107 -12.87 0.17 7.55
CA CYS A 107 -12.81 0.39 9.00
C CYS A 107 -13.61 -0.67 9.79
N ARG A 108 -14.76 -1.16 9.27
CA ARG A 108 -15.51 -2.27 9.88
C ARG A 108 -14.73 -3.57 9.97
N LYS A 109 -13.66 -3.73 9.21
CA LYS A 109 -12.72 -4.85 9.26
C LYS A 109 -11.47 -4.54 10.10
N ALA A 110 -11.53 -3.52 10.95
CA ALA A 110 -10.40 -3.02 11.73
C ALA A 110 -9.14 -2.74 10.88
N ALA A 111 -9.32 -2.28 9.63
CA ALA A 111 -8.26 -1.95 8.67
C ALA A 111 -8.33 -0.48 8.28
N GLY A 112 -7.34 0.00 7.51
CA GLY A 112 -7.25 1.39 7.11
C GLY A 112 -7.04 2.32 8.30
N SER A 113 -7.72 3.47 8.34
CA SER A 113 -7.53 4.47 9.40
C SER A 113 -7.98 4.00 10.80
N ALA A 114 -8.80 2.96 10.91
CA ALA A 114 -9.18 2.37 12.19
C ALA A 114 -7.99 1.76 12.95
N LEU A 115 -6.94 1.35 12.25
CA LEU A 115 -5.71 0.82 12.87
C LEU A 115 -4.97 1.87 13.71
N LEU A 116 -5.11 3.17 13.40
CA LEU A 116 -4.42 4.23 14.15
C LEU A 116 -4.88 4.35 15.62
N ALA A 117 -5.97 3.69 15.99
CA ALA A 117 -6.43 3.59 17.38
C ALA A 117 -5.78 2.43 18.15
N ASP A 118 -5.01 1.54 17.49
CA ASP A 118 -4.38 0.35 18.08
C ASP A 118 -2.91 0.27 17.64
N GLU A 119 -2.05 0.98 18.35
CA GLU A 119 -0.61 1.06 18.06
C GLU A 119 0.09 -0.30 18.19
N ALA A 120 -0.36 -1.15 19.10
CA ALA A 120 0.18 -2.49 19.25
C ALA A 120 -0.10 -3.36 18.01
N ARG A 121 -1.30 -3.23 17.44
CA ARG A 121 -1.67 -3.90 16.18
C ARG A 121 -0.88 -3.34 15.02
N VAL A 122 -0.74 -2.02 14.93
CA VAL A 122 0.11 -1.35 13.91
C VAL A 122 1.51 -1.93 13.94
N LYS A 123 2.16 -1.94 15.11
CA LYS A 123 3.51 -2.51 15.30
C LYS A 123 3.58 -3.96 14.84
N SER A 124 2.62 -4.79 15.23
CA SER A 124 2.59 -6.22 14.86
C SER A 124 2.49 -6.41 13.35
N ILE A 125 1.66 -5.61 12.66
CA ILE A 125 1.53 -5.66 11.21
C ILE A 125 2.83 -5.22 10.53
N LEU A 126 3.43 -4.11 10.97
CA LEU A 126 4.66 -3.58 10.38
C LEU A 126 5.79 -4.60 10.49
N LEU A 127 6.02 -5.16 11.68
CA LEU A 127 7.06 -6.17 11.90
C LEU A 127 6.82 -7.40 11.02
N ALA A 128 5.59 -7.93 11.00
CA ALA A 128 5.26 -9.10 10.20
C ALA A 128 5.48 -8.88 8.69
N VAL A 129 5.20 -7.69 8.18
CA VAL A 129 5.42 -7.37 6.76
C VAL A 129 6.91 -7.17 6.47
N ILE A 130 7.62 -6.42 7.32
CA ILE A 130 9.07 -6.16 7.14
C ILE A 130 9.85 -7.47 7.17
N ASP A 131 9.54 -8.37 8.10
CA ASP A 131 10.22 -9.67 8.22
C ASP A 131 9.88 -10.63 7.06
N ALA A 132 8.85 -10.31 6.29
CA ALA A 132 8.36 -11.18 5.22
C ALA A 132 8.96 -10.90 3.84
N VAL A 133 9.58 -9.75 3.62
CA VAL A 133 10.04 -9.30 2.29
C VAL A 133 11.37 -8.57 2.37
N ASP A 134 12.17 -8.66 1.30
CA ASP A 134 13.47 -7.98 1.19
C ASP A 134 13.38 -6.63 0.44
N VAL A 135 12.15 -6.20 0.08
CA VAL A 135 11.92 -4.91 -0.57
C VAL A 135 11.54 -3.84 0.45
N PRO A 136 11.74 -2.55 0.16
CA PRO A 136 11.29 -1.47 1.04
C PRO A 136 9.81 -1.57 1.38
N VAL A 137 9.49 -1.31 2.65
CA VAL A 137 8.12 -1.22 3.15
C VAL A 137 7.82 0.23 3.52
N THR A 138 6.75 0.78 2.97
CA THR A 138 6.25 2.13 3.28
C THR A 138 4.89 2.06 3.96
N LEU A 139 4.53 3.10 4.67
CA LEU A 139 3.27 3.22 5.39
C LEU A 139 2.55 4.49 5.01
N LYS A 140 1.32 4.38 4.51
CA LYS A 140 0.45 5.52 4.27
C LYS A 140 -0.57 5.66 5.39
N ILE A 141 -0.44 6.75 6.15
CA ILE A 141 -1.25 7.06 7.33
C ILE A 141 -2.06 8.35 7.18
N ARG A 142 -2.81 8.68 8.20
CA ARG A 142 -3.31 10.02 8.55
C ARG A 142 -2.54 10.52 9.78
N THR A 143 -2.68 11.77 10.12
CA THR A 143 -2.05 12.37 11.30
C THR A 143 -2.58 11.81 12.63
N GLY A 144 -3.59 10.95 12.59
CA GLY A 144 -4.22 10.29 13.73
C GLY A 144 -5.65 9.90 13.44
N SER A 145 -6.31 9.29 14.43
CA SER A 145 -7.70 8.83 14.32
C SER A 145 -8.74 9.97 14.44
N ALA A 146 -8.38 11.06 15.13
CA ALA A 146 -9.22 12.25 15.31
C ALA A 146 -8.36 13.50 15.56
N PRO A 147 -8.92 14.73 15.44
CA PRO A 147 -8.16 15.95 15.69
C PRO A 147 -7.48 16.03 17.06
N GLY A 148 -8.09 15.44 18.10
CA GLY A 148 -7.53 15.33 19.45
C GLY A 148 -6.69 14.08 19.73
N ALA A 149 -6.55 13.16 18.75
CA ALA A 149 -5.81 11.92 18.87
C ALA A 149 -4.84 11.77 17.69
N ARG A 150 -3.82 12.61 17.69
CA ARG A 150 -2.77 12.64 16.65
C ARG A 150 -1.58 11.79 17.11
N ASN A 151 -1.34 10.69 16.41
CA ASN A 151 -0.29 9.70 16.69
C ASN A 151 0.37 9.15 15.41
N GLY A 152 0.18 9.82 14.28
CA GLY A 152 0.78 9.44 13.00
C GLY A 152 2.00 10.28 12.64
#